data_ee40e71676c5d30aa8812f366633467c
#
_entry.id   ee40e71676c5d30aa8812f366633467c
#
_cell.length_a   1.000
_cell.length_b   1.000
_cell.length_c   1.000
_cell.angle_alpha   90.00
_cell.angle_beta   90.00
_cell.angle_gamma   90.00
#
_symmetry.space_group_name_H-M   'P 1'
#
loop_
_entity.id
_entity.type
_entity.pdbx_description
1 polymer ?
#
loop_
_entity_poly.entity_id
_entity_poly.type
_entity_poly.pdbx_seq_one_letter_code
_entity_poly.pdbx_strand_id
1 'polypeptide(L)'
;TTEWTYDGRPVRLVDTAGVRRKGRMDHSTVLEHESSLQTAESLKFAHVVVLVVDAMLGHVPRQDLTLAAEALEQGRGLIVVINKCDLLEKKLEAITGITQTMAELLPQGGNIPSVAISAKDGDGVSSVMPTALRSFDSWRTRVSTNHLNGFFRALLQQHPPPRELKPKFITQSRTRPPTFTVFGKRGGGEVSESFSRFVAEAIRSEFDLHGTPVRVFFRVRTQEGRAHAKRFTPGAQKKKARALRKRNKRC
;
A
#
# COMPACT_ATOMS: atom_id res chain seq x y z
N THR A 1 0.76 -7.12 23.29
CA THR A 1 1.32 -7.91 22.17
C THR A 1 1.32 -9.38 22.56
N THR A 2 0.74 -10.23 21.73
CA THR A 2 0.67 -11.68 21.93
C THR A 2 1.36 -12.39 20.78
N GLU A 3 2.19 -13.38 21.09
CA GLU A 3 2.91 -14.17 20.09
C GLU A 3 2.45 -15.64 20.16
N TRP A 4 2.23 -16.24 18.98
CA TRP A 4 1.91 -17.67 18.84
C TRP A 4 2.33 -18.19 17.47
N THR A 5 2.15 -19.47 17.26
CA THR A 5 2.39 -20.12 15.96
C THR A 5 1.06 -20.51 15.34
N TYR A 6 0.82 -20.12 14.11
CA TYR A 6 -0.33 -20.52 13.31
C TYR A 6 0.14 -21.22 12.05
N ASP A 7 -0.25 -22.49 11.88
CA ASP A 7 0.15 -23.32 10.74
C ASP A 7 1.67 -23.29 10.47
N GLY A 8 2.47 -23.48 11.55
CA GLY A 8 3.93 -23.44 11.49
C GLY A 8 4.57 -22.06 11.28
N ARG A 9 3.79 -21.00 11.16
CA ARG A 9 4.27 -19.61 10.97
C ARG A 9 4.21 -18.83 12.29
N PRO A 10 5.29 -18.16 12.70
CA PRO A 10 5.25 -17.29 13.87
C PRO A 10 4.38 -16.05 13.57
N VAL A 11 3.44 -15.78 14.45
CA VAL A 11 2.51 -14.65 14.36
C VAL A 11 2.63 -13.83 15.64
N ARG A 12 2.72 -12.51 15.46
CA ARG A 12 2.66 -11.53 16.54
C ARG A 12 1.47 -10.61 16.35
N LEU A 13 0.50 -10.69 17.26
CA LEU A 13 -0.64 -9.79 17.32
C LEU A 13 -0.25 -8.55 18.13
N VAL A 14 -0.39 -7.39 17.53
CA VAL A 14 -0.26 -6.11 18.21
C VAL A 14 -1.68 -5.55 18.32
N ASP A 15 -2.21 -5.60 19.55
CA ASP A 15 -3.50 -4.98 19.84
C ASP A 15 -3.28 -3.47 19.99
N THR A 16 -3.93 -2.71 19.15
CA THR A 16 -4.03 -1.27 19.30
C THR A 16 -5.22 -1.01 20.21
N ALA A 17 -4.97 -0.61 21.45
CA ALA A 17 -6.01 -0.19 22.40
C ALA A 17 -7.02 0.71 21.67
N GLY A 18 -8.28 0.25 21.60
CA GLY A 18 -9.31 0.73 20.68
C GLY A 18 -9.36 2.24 20.50
N VAL A 19 -9.05 2.69 19.29
CA VAL A 19 -9.02 4.11 18.87
C VAL A 19 -10.43 4.72 18.81
N ARG A 20 -11.45 4.04 19.35
CA ARG A 20 -12.81 4.55 19.39
C ARG A 20 -12.89 5.73 20.34
N ARG A 21 -13.11 6.94 19.79
CA ARG A 21 -13.62 8.07 20.54
C ARG A 21 -14.90 7.63 21.25
N LYS A 22 -14.88 7.51 22.56
CA LYS A 22 -16.11 7.59 23.36
C LYS A 22 -16.64 9.00 23.13
N GLY A 23 -17.67 9.10 22.29
CA GLY A 23 -18.39 10.35 22.15
C GLY A 23 -18.99 10.74 23.49
N ARG A 24 -18.46 11.77 24.10
CA ARG A 24 -19.06 12.86 24.88
C ARG A 24 -17.97 13.59 25.64
N MET A 25 -17.89 14.87 25.34
CA MET A 25 -17.34 15.97 26.13
C MET A 25 -16.67 15.61 27.45
N ASP A 26 -15.32 15.74 27.54
CA ASP A 26 -14.66 16.65 28.46
C ASP A 26 -13.15 16.65 28.18
N HIS A 27 -12.61 17.81 28.08
CA HIS A 27 -11.23 18.28 28.28
C HIS A 27 -10.11 17.24 28.43
N SER A 28 -9.71 16.53 27.36
CA SER A 28 -8.40 15.84 27.37
C SER A 28 -7.82 15.70 25.94
N THR A 29 -7.48 16.82 25.34
CA THR A 29 -6.74 16.91 24.08
C THR A 29 -5.39 16.17 24.10
N VAL A 30 -4.84 15.92 25.28
CA VAL A 30 -3.54 15.25 25.44
C VAL A 30 -3.65 13.73 25.27
N LEU A 31 -4.69 13.08 25.81
CA LEU A 31 -4.92 11.62 25.70
C LEU A 31 -5.31 11.19 24.28
N GLU A 32 -5.98 12.05 23.51
CA GLU A 32 -6.31 11.76 22.11
C GLU A 32 -5.07 11.77 21.20
N HIS A 33 -4.10 12.63 21.47
CA HIS A 33 -2.83 12.68 20.74
C HIS A 33 -1.95 11.46 21.02
N GLU A 34 -1.89 11.00 22.26
CA GLU A 34 -1.11 9.80 22.63
C GLU A 34 -1.68 8.52 22.02
N SER A 35 -3.01 8.36 22.00
CA SER A 35 -3.67 7.19 21.39
C SER A 35 -3.48 7.16 19.86
N SER A 36 -3.54 8.29 19.18
CA SER A 36 -3.29 8.37 17.73
C SER A 36 -1.81 8.14 17.38
N LEU A 37 -0.88 8.63 18.19
CA LEU A 37 0.55 8.38 18.03
C LEU A 37 0.90 6.91 18.24
N GLN A 38 0.36 6.25 19.25
CA GLN A 38 0.57 4.82 19.50
C GLN A 38 0.02 3.96 18.37
N THR A 39 -1.13 4.33 17.80
CA THR A 39 -1.70 3.62 16.64
C THR A 39 -0.82 3.80 15.41
N ALA A 40 -0.36 5.03 15.12
CA ALA A 40 0.52 5.32 14.01
C ALA A 40 1.90 4.60 14.15
N GLU A 41 2.41 4.46 15.37
CA GLU A 41 3.62 3.68 15.64
C GLU A 41 3.39 2.18 15.45
N SER A 42 2.27 1.65 15.94
CA SER A 42 1.90 0.24 15.75
C SER A 42 1.75 -0.12 14.27
N LEU A 43 1.18 0.77 13.46
CA LEU A 43 1.08 0.61 12.01
C LEU A 43 2.45 0.50 11.34
N LYS A 44 3.49 1.18 11.84
CA LYS A 44 4.86 1.10 11.27
C LYS A 44 5.47 -0.29 11.38
N PHE A 45 5.10 -1.07 12.36
CA PHE A 45 5.64 -2.41 12.61
C PHE A 45 4.73 -3.54 12.12
N ALA A 46 3.45 -3.26 11.82
CA ALA A 46 2.54 -4.25 11.28
C ALA A 46 2.89 -4.61 9.83
N HIS A 47 2.73 -5.89 9.48
CA HIS A 47 2.79 -6.33 8.09
C HIS A 47 1.41 -6.27 7.44
N VAL A 48 0.38 -6.71 8.17
CA VAL A 48 -1.02 -6.69 7.78
C VAL A 48 -1.82 -6.04 8.89
N VAL A 49 -2.72 -5.17 8.53
CA VAL A 49 -3.68 -4.53 9.44
C VAL A 49 -5.01 -5.25 9.30
N VAL A 50 -5.59 -5.62 10.43
CA VAL A 50 -6.92 -6.20 10.54
C VAL A 50 -7.85 -5.11 11.04
N LEU A 51 -8.67 -4.56 10.16
CA LEU A 51 -9.69 -3.58 10.52
C LEU A 51 -10.97 -4.31 10.92
N VAL A 52 -11.41 -4.14 12.17
CA VAL A 52 -12.65 -4.74 12.67
C VAL A 52 -13.78 -3.72 12.62
N VAL A 53 -14.82 -4.01 11.84
CA VAL A 53 -15.99 -3.15 11.62
C VAL A 53 -17.22 -3.80 12.21
N ASP A 54 -18.08 -3.00 12.84
CA ASP A 54 -19.37 -3.44 13.37
C ASP A 54 -20.41 -3.49 12.23
N ALA A 55 -20.89 -4.68 11.91
CA ALA A 55 -21.88 -4.90 10.85
C ALA A 55 -23.20 -4.16 11.07
N MET A 56 -23.58 -3.95 12.35
CA MET A 56 -24.82 -3.25 12.71
C MET A 56 -24.86 -1.78 12.31
N LEU A 57 -23.69 -1.18 12.06
CA LEU A 57 -23.63 0.22 11.62
C LEU A 57 -24.07 0.38 10.15
N GLY A 58 -24.07 -0.69 9.35
CA GLY A 58 -24.40 -0.67 7.93
C GLY A 58 -23.43 0.11 7.04
N HIS A 59 -22.41 0.73 7.62
CA HIS A 59 -21.37 1.51 6.94
C HIS A 59 -20.05 1.45 7.73
N VAL A 60 -18.97 1.84 7.09
CA VAL A 60 -17.66 1.97 7.75
C VAL A 60 -17.52 3.39 8.32
N PRO A 61 -17.29 3.55 9.63
CA PRO A 61 -17.09 4.86 10.24
C PRO A 61 -15.91 5.61 9.59
N ARG A 62 -16.04 6.93 9.48
CA ARG A 62 -15.01 7.78 8.84
C ARG A 62 -13.63 7.64 9.50
N GLN A 63 -13.60 7.44 10.82
CA GLN A 63 -12.36 7.22 11.55
C GLN A 63 -11.68 5.91 11.14
N ASP A 64 -12.45 4.82 10.98
CA ASP A 64 -11.96 3.51 10.56
C ASP A 64 -11.44 3.57 9.11
N LEU A 65 -12.13 4.33 8.22
CA LEU A 65 -11.66 4.60 6.85
C LEU A 65 -10.33 5.37 6.84
N THR A 66 -10.16 6.34 7.75
CA THR A 66 -8.91 7.10 7.85
C THR A 66 -7.75 6.20 8.29
N LEU A 67 -7.98 5.33 9.28
CA LEU A 67 -6.98 4.34 9.71
C LEU A 67 -6.62 3.34 8.61
N ALA A 68 -7.63 2.87 7.87
CA ALA A 68 -7.42 1.97 6.73
C ALA A 68 -6.60 2.66 5.62
N ALA A 69 -6.91 3.92 5.28
CA ALA A 69 -6.17 4.72 4.31
C ALA A 69 -4.70 4.89 4.76
N GLU A 70 -4.48 5.25 6.01
CA GLU A 70 -3.13 5.41 6.57
C GLU A 70 -2.32 4.10 6.53
N ALA A 71 -2.94 2.97 6.87
CA ALA A 71 -2.30 1.66 6.78
C ALA A 71 -1.82 1.36 5.34
N LEU A 72 -2.67 1.60 4.33
CA LEU A 72 -2.33 1.43 2.93
C LEU A 72 -1.25 2.42 2.45
N GLU A 73 -1.31 3.68 2.89
CA GLU A 73 -0.28 4.69 2.59
C GLU A 73 1.08 4.31 3.17
N GLN A 74 1.11 3.78 4.38
CA GLN A 74 2.31 3.23 4.99
C GLN A 74 2.79 1.93 4.32
N GLY A 75 2.03 1.41 3.36
CA GLY A 75 2.39 0.22 2.60
C GLY A 75 2.10 -1.09 3.31
N ARG A 76 1.11 -1.12 4.20
CA ARG A 76 0.70 -2.34 4.92
C ARG A 76 -0.36 -3.09 4.14
N GLY A 77 -0.40 -4.42 4.29
CA GLY A 77 -1.55 -5.20 3.86
C GLY A 77 -2.76 -4.85 4.73
N LEU A 78 -3.96 -4.94 4.16
CA LEU A 78 -5.21 -4.65 4.85
C LEU A 78 -6.23 -5.77 4.60
N ILE A 79 -6.87 -6.22 5.67
CA ILE A 79 -8.08 -7.04 5.60
C ILE A 79 -9.15 -6.40 6.46
N VAL A 80 -10.42 -6.63 6.12
CA VAL A 80 -11.58 -6.13 6.87
C VAL A 80 -12.29 -7.31 7.51
N VAL A 81 -12.52 -7.21 8.80
CA VAL A 81 -13.31 -8.18 9.57
C VAL A 81 -14.63 -7.52 9.94
N ILE A 82 -15.72 -8.01 9.37
CA ILE A 82 -17.08 -7.51 9.60
C ILE A 82 -17.68 -8.35 10.73
N ASN A 83 -17.71 -7.78 11.93
CA ASN A 83 -18.14 -8.47 13.15
C ASN A 83 -19.61 -8.21 13.48
N LYS A 84 -20.20 -9.05 14.33
CA LYS A 84 -21.58 -9.07 14.78
C LYS A 84 -22.58 -9.45 13.68
N CYS A 85 -22.15 -10.31 12.76
CA CYS A 85 -23.01 -10.79 11.68
C CYS A 85 -24.15 -11.69 12.17
N ASP A 86 -24.11 -12.17 13.42
CA ASP A 86 -25.19 -12.87 14.11
C ASP A 86 -26.45 -12.00 14.29
N LEU A 87 -26.27 -10.68 14.40
CA LEU A 87 -27.37 -9.73 14.62
C LEU A 87 -28.03 -9.24 13.33
N LEU A 88 -27.53 -9.65 12.17
CA LEU A 88 -28.04 -9.17 10.88
C LEU A 88 -29.14 -10.11 10.34
N GLU A 89 -30.29 -9.56 10.00
CA GLU A 89 -31.33 -10.25 9.25
C GLU A 89 -30.91 -10.45 7.76
N LYS A 90 -30.31 -9.42 7.15
CA LYS A 90 -29.88 -9.39 5.74
C LYS A 90 -28.35 -9.34 5.61
N LYS A 91 -27.69 -10.43 6.01
CA LYS A 91 -26.21 -10.54 6.07
C LYS A 91 -25.53 -10.15 4.75
N LEU A 92 -26.03 -10.66 3.63
CA LEU A 92 -25.40 -10.45 2.31
C LEU A 92 -25.41 -8.97 1.88
N GLU A 93 -26.55 -8.30 2.06
CA GLU A 93 -26.70 -6.88 1.70
C GLU A 93 -25.75 -5.98 2.52
N ALA A 94 -25.67 -6.19 3.84
CA ALA A 94 -24.81 -5.41 4.72
C ALA A 94 -23.33 -5.64 4.41
N ILE A 95 -22.91 -6.89 4.19
CA ILE A 95 -21.52 -7.22 3.84
C ILE A 95 -21.15 -6.59 2.49
N THR A 96 -22.03 -6.70 1.49
CA THR A 96 -21.83 -6.12 0.16
C THR A 96 -21.71 -4.60 0.24
N GLY A 97 -22.58 -3.92 0.99
CA GLY A 97 -22.52 -2.47 1.18
C GLY A 97 -21.20 -2.00 1.82
N ILE A 98 -20.74 -2.70 2.87
CA ILE A 98 -19.46 -2.39 3.53
C ILE A 98 -18.29 -2.61 2.57
N THR A 99 -18.24 -3.73 1.87
CA THR A 99 -17.13 -4.05 0.95
C THR A 99 -17.10 -3.12 -0.25
N GLN A 100 -18.25 -2.73 -0.79
CA GLN A 100 -18.35 -1.76 -1.86
C GLN A 100 -17.88 -0.38 -1.41
N THR A 101 -18.31 0.09 -0.24
CA THR A 101 -17.83 1.36 0.35
C THR A 101 -16.32 1.37 0.51
N MET A 102 -15.71 0.27 0.98
CA MET A 102 -14.27 0.14 1.09
C MET A 102 -13.56 0.21 -0.26
N ALA A 103 -14.10 -0.45 -1.28
CA ALA A 103 -13.53 -0.43 -2.64
C ALA A 103 -13.58 0.96 -3.27
N GLU A 104 -14.68 1.69 -3.08
CA GLU A 104 -14.87 3.04 -3.61
C GLU A 104 -13.98 4.08 -2.92
N LEU A 105 -13.89 4.02 -1.59
CA LEU A 105 -13.17 5.02 -0.80
C LEU A 105 -11.67 4.73 -0.63
N LEU A 106 -11.25 3.47 -0.83
CA LEU A 106 -9.86 3.04 -0.68
C LEU A 106 -9.33 2.34 -1.95
N PRO A 107 -9.37 2.99 -3.12
CA PRO A 107 -8.95 2.37 -4.39
C PRO A 107 -7.49 1.91 -4.40
N GLN A 108 -6.63 2.50 -3.56
CA GLN A 108 -5.22 2.10 -3.41
C GLN A 108 -5.06 0.70 -2.80
N GLY A 109 -6.05 0.18 -2.09
CA GLY A 109 -6.06 -1.19 -1.54
C GLY A 109 -6.55 -2.23 -2.56
N GLY A 110 -7.18 -1.80 -3.64
CA GLY A 110 -7.85 -2.66 -4.61
C GLY A 110 -8.98 -3.47 -3.97
N ASN A 111 -9.10 -4.73 -4.37
CA ASN A 111 -10.06 -5.63 -3.75
C ASN A 111 -9.55 -6.06 -2.34
N ILE A 112 -9.96 -5.31 -1.32
CA ILE A 112 -9.58 -5.56 0.07
C ILE A 112 -10.32 -6.80 0.57
N PRO A 113 -9.61 -7.88 0.99
CA PRO A 113 -10.26 -9.07 1.50
C PRO A 113 -11.11 -8.78 2.73
N SER A 114 -12.32 -9.30 2.75
CA SER A 114 -13.24 -9.16 3.89
C SER A 114 -13.67 -10.52 4.43
N VAL A 115 -13.86 -10.59 5.74
CA VAL A 115 -14.33 -11.79 6.45
C VAL A 115 -15.48 -11.39 7.35
N ALA A 116 -16.62 -12.01 7.16
CA ALA A 116 -17.79 -11.83 8.02
C ALA A 116 -17.72 -12.81 9.20
N ILE A 117 -17.86 -12.30 10.43
CA ILE A 117 -17.76 -13.09 11.64
C ILE A 117 -18.86 -12.76 12.67
N SER A 118 -19.07 -13.69 13.58
CA SER A 118 -19.60 -13.43 14.92
C SER A 118 -18.53 -13.77 15.94
N ALA A 119 -17.89 -12.77 16.53
CA ALA A 119 -16.90 -13.01 17.58
C ALA A 119 -17.55 -13.58 18.85
N LYS A 120 -18.86 -13.37 19.03
CA LYS A 120 -19.66 -13.92 20.16
C LYS A 120 -19.85 -15.42 20.02
N ASP A 121 -20.25 -15.87 18.84
CA ASP A 121 -20.61 -17.28 18.60
C ASP A 121 -19.43 -18.10 18.04
N GLY A 122 -18.37 -17.42 17.58
CA GLY A 122 -17.21 -18.05 16.95
C GLY A 122 -17.33 -18.24 15.43
N ASP A 123 -18.49 -17.94 14.85
CA ASP A 123 -18.74 -18.12 13.42
C ASP A 123 -17.78 -17.28 12.56
N GLY A 124 -17.17 -17.90 11.57
CA GLY A 124 -16.27 -17.26 10.61
C GLY A 124 -14.90 -16.84 11.15
N VAL A 125 -14.68 -16.91 12.49
CA VAL A 125 -13.40 -16.48 13.13
C VAL A 125 -12.21 -17.28 12.59
N SER A 126 -12.39 -18.57 12.31
CA SER A 126 -11.37 -19.45 11.76
C SER A 126 -10.84 -18.99 10.39
N SER A 127 -11.60 -18.18 9.65
CA SER A 127 -11.21 -17.65 8.33
C SER A 127 -10.35 -16.38 8.39
N VAL A 128 -10.26 -15.73 9.56
CA VAL A 128 -9.50 -14.47 9.73
C VAL A 128 -8.01 -14.68 9.50
N MET A 129 -7.42 -15.68 10.19
CA MET A 129 -5.99 -15.95 10.07
C MET A 129 -5.56 -16.41 8.66
N PRO A 130 -6.24 -17.35 8.00
CA PRO A 130 -5.93 -17.71 6.61
C PRO A 130 -6.01 -16.50 5.67
N THR A 131 -6.99 -15.60 5.86
CA THR A 131 -7.12 -14.40 5.04
C THR A 131 -5.99 -13.40 5.30
N ALA A 132 -5.60 -13.19 6.56
CA ALA A 132 -4.47 -12.35 6.92
C ALA A 132 -3.15 -12.89 6.35
N LEU A 133 -2.92 -14.20 6.41
CA LEU A 133 -1.73 -14.82 5.85
C LEU A 133 -1.68 -14.75 4.32
N ARG A 134 -2.81 -14.90 3.63
CA ARG A 134 -2.89 -14.66 2.17
C ARG A 134 -2.53 -13.21 1.82
N SER A 135 -3.08 -12.23 2.55
CA SER A 135 -2.73 -10.82 2.37
C SER A 135 -1.23 -10.58 2.63
N PHE A 136 -0.65 -11.22 3.65
CA PHE A 136 0.78 -11.15 3.91
C PHE A 136 1.62 -11.78 2.80
N ASP A 137 1.20 -12.93 2.24
CA ASP A 137 1.89 -13.56 1.13
C ASP A 137 1.82 -12.70 -0.14
N SER A 138 0.66 -12.10 -0.46
CA SER A 138 0.51 -11.10 -1.53
C SER A 138 1.43 -9.89 -1.31
N TRP A 139 1.50 -9.38 -0.07
CA TRP A 139 2.32 -8.21 0.30
C TRP A 139 3.83 -8.45 0.10
N ARG A 140 4.31 -9.67 0.25
CA ARG A 140 5.73 -10.04 0.06
C ARG A 140 6.04 -10.68 -1.28
N THR A 141 5.05 -10.82 -2.16
CA THR A 141 5.19 -11.51 -3.45
C THR A 141 6.27 -10.88 -4.32
N ARG A 142 7.13 -11.75 -4.90
CA ARG A 142 8.11 -11.38 -5.91
C ARG A 142 7.68 -11.92 -7.27
N VAL A 143 7.40 -11.01 -8.19
CA VAL A 143 7.03 -11.34 -9.56
C VAL A 143 8.29 -11.51 -10.41
N SER A 144 8.34 -12.55 -11.25
CA SER A 144 9.45 -12.75 -12.18
C SER A 144 9.49 -11.63 -13.22
N THR A 145 10.68 -11.17 -13.55
CA THR A 145 10.87 -10.07 -14.52
C THR A 145 10.33 -10.42 -15.91
N ASN A 146 10.48 -11.68 -16.34
CA ASN A 146 9.99 -12.12 -17.66
C ASN A 146 8.46 -12.10 -17.72
N HIS A 147 7.78 -12.65 -16.71
CA HIS A 147 6.33 -12.67 -16.65
C HIS A 147 5.77 -11.24 -16.57
N LEU A 148 6.35 -10.40 -15.69
CA LEU A 148 5.97 -8.99 -15.54
C LEU A 148 6.10 -8.21 -16.85
N ASN A 149 7.18 -8.39 -17.62
CA ASN A 149 7.36 -7.70 -18.90
C ASN A 149 6.52 -8.29 -20.02
N GLY A 150 6.22 -9.59 -20.00
CA GLY A 150 5.26 -10.21 -20.91
C GLY A 150 3.88 -9.62 -20.74
N PHE A 151 3.37 -9.63 -19.51
CA PHE A 151 2.12 -9.01 -19.13
C PHE A 151 2.06 -7.52 -19.51
N PHE A 152 3.09 -6.75 -19.12
CA PHE A 152 3.11 -5.31 -19.37
C PHE A 152 3.09 -4.96 -20.84
N ARG A 153 3.74 -5.72 -21.72
CA ARG A 153 3.66 -5.54 -23.18
C ARG A 153 2.26 -5.80 -23.70
N ALA A 154 1.61 -6.88 -23.26
CA ALA A 154 0.23 -7.18 -23.64
C ALA A 154 -0.75 -6.10 -23.18
N LEU A 155 -0.59 -5.60 -21.94
CA LEU A 155 -1.37 -4.50 -21.39
C LEU A 155 -1.26 -3.23 -22.25
N LEU A 156 -0.04 -2.86 -22.68
CA LEU A 156 0.19 -1.67 -23.51
C LEU A 156 -0.31 -1.82 -24.96
N GLN A 157 -0.46 -3.05 -25.47
CA GLN A 157 -1.07 -3.31 -26.77
C GLN A 157 -2.59 -3.10 -26.72
N GLN A 158 -3.24 -3.53 -25.64
CA GLN A 158 -4.68 -3.36 -25.43
C GLN A 158 -5.03 -1.92 -25.01
N HIS A 159 -4.18 -1.30 -24.22
CA HIS A 159 -4.36 0.04 -23.67
C HIS A 159 -3.11 0.88 -23.95
N PRO A 160 -3.04 1.56 -25.09
CA PRO A 160 -1.88 2.36 -25.47
C PRO A 160 -1.54 3.41 -24.40
N PRO A 161 -0.26 3.58 -24.08
CA PRO A 161 0.17 4.56 -23.09
C PRO A 161 -0.10 5.98 -23.59
N PRO A 162 -0.20 6.96 -22.67
CA PRO A 162 -0.27 8.38 -23.04
C PRO A 162 0.87 8.78 -23.95
N ARG A 163 0.63 9.76 -24.87
CA ARG A 163 1.65 10.23 -25.85
C ARG A 163 2.94 10.71 -25.19
N GLU A 164 2.83 11.17 -23.95
CA GLU A 164 3.93 11.67 -23.14
C GLU A 164 4.86 10.56 -22.63
N LEU A 165 4.46 9.30 -22.77
CA LEU A 165 5.21 8.15 -22.24
C LEU A 165 5.49 7.12 -23.33
N LYS A 166 6.76 6.76 -23.50
CA LYS A 166 7.21 5.64 -24.33
C LYS A 166 7.85 4.59 -23.42
N PRO A 167 7.03 3.71 -22.80
CA PRO A 167 7.54 2.71 -21.89
C PRO A 167 8.38 1.68 -22.64
N LYS A 168 9.42 1.16 -21.98
CA LYS A 168 10.32 0.14 -22.54
C LYS A 168 10.21 -1.17 -21.78
N PHE A 169 10.28 -1.11 -20.46
CA PHE A 169 10.21 -2.27 -19.59
C PHE A 169 9.78 -1.84 -18.19
N ILE A 170 9.37 -2.84 -17.42
CA ILE A 170 8.96 -2.68 -16.04
C ILE A 170 9.75 -3.64 -15.15
N THR A 171 10.07 -3.23 -13.93
CA THR A 171 10.71 -4.07 -12.92
C THR A 171 10.01 -3.93 -11.57
N GLN A 172 10.00 -4.97 -10.78
CA GLN A 172 9.63 -4.87 -9.38
C GLN A 172 10.86 -4.42 -8.57
N SER A 173 10.83 -3.16 -8.10
CA SER A 173 11.93 -2.54 -7.36
C SER A 173 11.93 -2.88 -5.87
N ARG A 174 10.73 -3.13 -5.28
CA ARG A 174 10.56 -3.56 -3.88
C ARG A 174 9.42 -4.57 -3.78
N THR A 175 9.50 -5.43 -2.75
CA THR A 175 8.45 -6.42 -2.46
C THR A 175 7.51 -5.99 -1.34
N ARG A 176 7.92 -5.10 -0.45
CA ARG A 176 7.22 -4.76 0.80
C ARG A 176 7.07 -3.24 0.96
N PRO A 177 5.99 -2.65 0.50
CA PRO A 177 4.92 -3.19 -0.35
C PRO A 177 5.41 -3.44 -1.78
N PRO A 178 4.67 -4.24 -2.60
CA PRO A 178 4.98 -4.45 -4.01
C PRO A 178 5.10 -3.12 -4.74
N THR A 179 6.30 -2.81 -5.22
CA THR A 179 6.62 -1.54 -5.85
C THR A 179 7.24 -1.81 -7.21
N PHE A 180 6.67 -1.23 -8.24
CA PHE A 180 7.07 -1.44 -9.62
C PHE A 180 7.61 -0.14 -10.20
N THR A 181 8.62 -0.24 -11.05
CA THR A 181 9.20 0.92 -11.73
C THR A 181 9.15 0.68 -13.24
N VAL A 182 8.41 1.52 -13.94
CA VAL A 182 8.35 1.56 -15.41
C VAL A 182 9.47 2.46 -15.90
N PHE A 183 10.32 1.92 -16.76
CA PHE A 183 11.38 2.65 -17.43
C PHE A 183 10.98 2.98 -18.87
N GLY A 184 11.24 4.20 -19.29
CA GLY A 184 10.87 4.65 -20.63
C GLY A 184 11.59 5.91 -21.08
N LYS A 185 11.14 6.44 -22.20
CA LYS A 185 11.51 7.77 -22.70
C LYS A 185 10.33 8.72 -22.49
N ARG A 186 10.64 9.97 -22.20
CA ARG A 186 9.65 11.04 -22.11
C ARG A 186 9.29 11.50 -23.53
N GLY A 187 7.99 11.58 -23.83
CA GLY A 187 7.48 12.15 -25.06
C GLY A 187 7.11 13.64 -24.96
N GLY A 188 7.04 14.18 -23.73
CA GLY A 188 6.56 15.53 -23.38
C GLY A 188 5.55 15.39 -22.22
N GLY A 189 5.49 16.31 -21.27
CA GLY A 189 4.53 16.26 -20.15
C GLY A 189 4.83 15.25 -19.03
N GLU A 190 3.99 15.22 -18.02
CA GLU A 190 4.04 14.29 -16.90
C GLU A 190 3.10 13.09 -17.14
N VAL A 191 3.45 11.94 -16.57
CA VAL A 191 2.58 10.76 -16.62
C VAL A 191 1.38 11.02 -15.72
N SER A 192 0.15 10.89 -16.26
CA SER A 192 -1.06 11.13 -15.51
C SER A 192 -1.22 10.13 -14.37
N GLU A 193 -1.76 10.60 -13.26
CA GLU A 193 -2.06 9.76 -12.10
C GLU A 193 -3.04 8.63 -12.44
N SER A 194 -4.01 8.92 -13.34
CA SER A 194 -4.97 7.94 -13.83
C SER A 194 -4.31 6.75 -14.52
N PHE A 195 -3.29 6.99 -15.35
CA PHE A 195 -2.54 5.92 -15.98
C PHE A 195 -1.70 5.12 -14.99
N SER A 196 -1.14 5.80 -13.98
CA SER A 196 -0.42 5.12 -12.88
C SER A 196 -1.33 4.19 -12.09
N ARG A 197 -2.53 4.66 -11.75
CA ARG A 197 -3.56 3.85 -11.07
C ARG A 197 -4.02 2.67 -11.93
N PHE A 198 -4.26 2.90 -13.22
CA PHE A 198 -4.62 1.85 -14.16
C PHE A 198 -3.57 0.74 -14.21
N VAL A 199 -2.29 1.08 -14.34
CA VAL A 199 -1.20 0.10 -14.36
C VAL A 199 -1.10 -0.64 -13.03
N ALA A 200 -1.27 0.06 -11.90
CA ALA A 200 -1.25 -0.56 -10.58
C ALA A 200 -2.39 -1.57 -10.40
N GLU A 201 -3.59 -1.24 -10.86
CA GLU A 201 -4.76 -2.12 -10.80
C GLU A 201 -4.60 -3.35 -11.69
N ALA A 202 -4.12 -3.16 -12.91
CA ALA A 202 -3.83 -4.25 -13.84
C ALA A 202 -2.78 -5.23 -13.28
N ILE A 203 -1.71 -4.71 -12.66
CA ILE A 203 -0.70 -5.54 -11.97
C ILE A 203 -1.31 -6.29 -10.78
N ARG A 204 -2.16 -5.62 -10.00
CA ARG A 204 -2.79 -6.22 -8.83
C ARG A 204 -3.68 -7.39 -9.23
N SER A 205 -4.48 -7.21 -10.28
CA SER A 205 -5.38 -8.26 -10.81
C SER A 205 -4.60 -9.42 -11.38
N GLU A 206 -3.58 -9.18 -12.21
CA GLU A 206 -2.80 -10.23 -12.88
C GLU A 206 -2.02 -11.11 -11.90
N PHE A 207 -1.45 -10.50 -10.84
CA PHE A 207 -0.58 -11.20 -9.90
C PHE A 207 -1.22 -11.49 -8.54
N ASP A 208 -2.55 -11.40 -8.45
CA ASP A 208 -3.35 -11.71 -7.25
C ASP A 208 -2.86 -10.96 -5.98
N LEU A 209 -2.55 -9.67 -6.12
CA LEU A 209 -2.03 -8.84 -5.05
C LEU A 209 -3.16 -8.14 -4.25
N HIS A 210 -4.16 -8.92 -3.81
CA HIS A 210 -5.32 -8.41 -3.10
C HIS A 210 -5.02 -7.92 -1.68
N GLY A 211 -5.72 -6.87 -1.24
CA GLY A 211 -5.55 -6.27 0.08
C GLY A 211 -4.17 -5.66 0.32
N THR A 212 -3.43 -5.39 -0.77
CA THR A 212 -2.05 -4.92 -0.70
C THR A 212 -1.88 -3.67 -1.56
N PRO A 213 -1.30 -2.60 -1.03
CA PRO A 213 -1.02 -1.41 -1.82
C PRO A 213 0.08 -1.70 -2.85
N VAL A 214 -0.27 -1.52 -4.13
CA VAL A 214 0.67 -1.64 -5.24
C VAL A 214 1.12 -0.24 -5.66
N ARG A 215 2.44 0.00 -5.67
CA ARG A 215 3.04 1.28 -6.05
C ARG A 215 3.67 1.18 -7.43
N VAL A 216 3.35 2.14 -8.31
CA VAL A 216 3.95 2.22 -9.66
C VAL A 216 4.63 3.57 -9.82
N PHE A 217 5.91 3.54 -10.13
CA PHE A 217 6.70 4.73 -10.41
C PHE A 217 7.17 4.73 -11.87
N PHE A 218 7.27 5.91 -12.46
CA PHE A 218 7.76 6.08 -13.82
C PHE A 218 9.11 6.78 -13.80
N ARG A 219 10.15 6.10 -14.32
CA ARG A 219 11.48 6.66 -14.54
C ARG A 219 11.70 6.90 -16.02
N VAL A 220 11.41 8.12 -16.45
CA VAL A 220 11.54 8.54 -17.85
C VAL A 220 12.80 9.40 -18.03
N ARG A 221 13.65 9.03 -19.00
CA ARG A 221 14.81 9.85 -19.36
C ARG A 221 14.36 10.96 -20.30
N THR A 222 14.62 12.21 -19.92
CA THR A 222 14.58 13.37 -20.84
C THR A 222 15.81 13.36 -21.72
N GLN A 223 15.72 13.89 -22.96
CA GLN A 223 16.89 14.00 -23.86
C GLN A 223 17.98 14.92 -23.28
N GLU A 224 17.61 15.89 -22.44
CA GLU A 224 18.52 16.80 -21.74
C GLU A 224 19.42 16.11 -20.70
N GLY A 225 18.99 14.98 -20.14
CA GLY A 225 19.80 14.22 -19.17
C GLY A 225 21.11 13.65 -19.74
N ARG A 226 21.28 13.57 -21.08
CA ARG A 226 22.55 13.20 -21.71
C ARG A 226 23.60 14.31 -21.65
N ALA A 227 23.21 15.58 -21.68
CA ALA A 227 24.12 16.70 -21.55
C ALA A 227 24.63 16.89 -20.12
N HIS A 228 23.80 16.62 -19.09
CA HIS A 228 24.23 16.71 -17.69
C HIS A 228 25.02 15.49 -17.21
N ALA A 229 24.71 14.28 -17.70
CA ALA A 229 25.46 13.07 -17.32
C ALA A 229 26.92 13.07 -17.84
N LYS A 230 27.21 13.78 -18.96
CA LYS A 230 28.59 13.95 -19.45
C LYS A 230 29.44 14.91 -18.59
N ARG A 231 28.84 15.73 -17.73
CA ARG A 231 29.57 16.67 -16.84
C ARG A 231 29.90 16.11 -15.45
N PHE A 232 29.41 14.93 -15.12
CA PHE A 232 29.64 14.31 -13.81
C PHE A 232 30.70 13.21 -13.90
N THR A 233 31.94 13.59 -14.22
CA THR A 233 33.11 12.73 -14.00
C THR A 233 33.65 12.99 -12.58
N PRO A 234 33.84 11.95 -11.75
CA PRO A 234 34.37 12.10 -10.39
C PRO A 234 35.75 12.79 -10.29
N GLY A 235 36.45 12.91 -11.42
CA GLY A 235 37.73 13.63 -11.52
C GLY A 235 37.65 15.16 -11.43
N ALA A 236 36.51 15.79 -11.77
CA ALA A 236 36.38 17.25 -11.78
C ALA A 236 36.31 17.87 -10.37
N GLN A 237 35.72 17.14 -9.42
CA GLN A 237 35.66 17.61 -8.01
C GLN A 237 37.03 17.53 -7.30
N LYS A 238 37.83 16.50 -7.60
CA LYS A 238 39.21 16.42 -7.08
C LYS A 238 40.10 17.54 -7.59
N LYS A 239 39.94 17.99 -8.85
CA LYS A 239 40.70 19.13 -9.39
C LYS A 239 40.27 20.46 -8.76
N LYS A 240 38.97 20.71 -8.53
CA LYS A 240 38.48 21.93 -7.85
C LYS A 240 38.93 22.00 -6.39
N ALA A 241 38.84 20.88 -5.63
CA ALA A 241 39.27 20.80 -4.26
C ALA A 241 40.82 21.01 -4.09
N ARG A 242 41.60 20.51 -5.08
CA ARG A 242 43.05 20.70 -5.11
C ARG A 242 43.46 22.14 -5.44
N ALA A 243 42.69 22.83 -6.31
CA ALA A 243 42.87 24.22 -6.64
C ALA A 243 42.55 25.18 -5.48
N LEU A 244 41.46 24.90 -4.74
CA LEU A 244 41.11 25.66 -3.52
C LEU A 244 42.15 25.49 -2.40
N ARG A 245 42.67 24.28 -2.17
CA ARG A 245 43.72 24.04 -1.17
C ARG A 245 45.06 24.73 -1.53
N LYS A 246 45.39 24.93 -2.81
CA LYS A 246 46.58 25.69 -3.24
C LYS A 246 46.40 27.21 -3.06
N ARG A 247 45.19 27.73 -3.13
CA ARG A 247 44.88 29.16 -2.94
C ARG A 247 44.95 29.57 -1.47
N ASN A 248 44.51 28.69 -0.55
CA ASN A 248 44.56 28.95 0.92
C ASN A 248 45.93 28.71 1.56
N LYS A 249 46.94 28.23 0.80
CA LYS A 249 48.32 28.11 1.30
C LYS A 249 49.25 29.28 0.86
N ARG A 250 48.66 30.29 0.18
CA ARG A 250 49.40 31.46 -0.33
C ARG A 250 48.93 32.80 0.31
N CYS A 251 48.14 32.72 1.39
CA CYS A 251 47.89 33.84 2.31
C CYS A 251 48.50 33.51 3.66
#